data_cea01a9449a7412243ced89deee799d9
#
_entry.id   cea01a9449a7412243ced89deee799d9
#
_cell.length_a   1.000
_cell.length_b   1.000
_cell.length_c   1.000
_cell.angle_alpha   90.00
_cell.angle_beta   90.00
_cell.angle_gamma   90.00
#
_symmetry.space_group_name_H-M   'P 1'
#
loop_
_entity.id
_entity.type
_entity.pdbx_description
1 polymer ?
#
loop_
_entity_poly.entity_id
_entity_poly.type
_entity_poly.pdbx_seq_one_letter_code
_entity_poly.pdbx_strand_id
1 'polypeptide(L)'
;VRAADGDAAPAAAGGGPKINLPTALTLVRVAAVPVVTVIFYMQGAWVAPTCCAIFVLAAVTDWLDGYLARKMNLVSSFGAFLDPVADKLMVAAALVLLCTKTAAGVSALSMAAPATIIIGREITMSAIREWAAAAGGEAHKAVAVNSFGKWKTATQLVALSILLGVRDGCEWLGLAGAAADALVTGGVWCLYASAGLALLSLWIYMAGVVKYMT
;
A
#
# COMPACT_ATOMS: atom_id res chain seq x y z
N VAL A 1 48.54 -37.23 -4.77
CA VAL A 1 48.04 -36.93 -3.39
C VAL A 1 48.10 -35.43 -3.23
N ARG A 2 46.97 -34.75 -3.36
CA ARG A 2 46.84 -33.34 -2.97
C ARG A 2 45.48 -33.14 -2.33
N ALA A 3 45.53 -32.62 -1.12
CA ALA A 3 44.43 -32.45 -0.21
C ALA A 3 43.30 -31.58 -0.78
N ALA A 4 42.06 -31.98 -0.45
CA ALA A 4 40.86 -31.22 -0.67
C ALA A 4 40.84 -30.04 0.33
N ASP A 5 40.86 -28.82 -0.18
CA ASP A 5 40.53 -27.66 0.61
C ASP A 5 39.00 -27.57 0.70
N GLY A 6 38.52 -27.72 1.94
CA GLY A 6 37.11 -27.61 2.24
C GLY A 6 36.63 -26.17 2.10
N ASP A 7 35.67 -25.95 1.21
CA ASP A 7 34.86 -24.75 1.19
C ASP A 7 34.04 -24.64 2.49
N ALA A 8 34.57 -23.82 3.40
CA ALA A 8 33.84 -23.42 4.59
C ALA A 8 32.66 -22.54 4.15
N ALA A 9 31.46 -23.04 4.30
CA ALA A 9 30.25 -22.24 4.19
C ALA A 9 30.35 -20.99 5.09
N PRO A 10 29.97 -19.81 4.64
CA PRO A 10 30.00 -18.61 5.47
C PRO A 10 29.11 -18.81 6.67
N ALA A 11 29.71 -18.74 7.85
CA ALA A 11 29.03 -18.82 9.13
C ALA A 11 27.86 -17.82 9.15
N ALA A 12 26.66 -18.33 9.40
CA ALA A 12 25.49 -17.51 9.68
C ALA A 12 25.83 -16.62 10.90
N ALA A 13 26.05 -15.35 10.65
CA ALA A 13 26.26 -14.36 11.69
C ALA A 13 24.99 -14.30 12.55
N GLY A 14 25.07 -14.89 13.73
CA GLY A 14 24.06 -14.82 14.79
C GLY A 14 23.96 -13.40 15.36
N GLY A 15 23.32 -12.52 14.61
CA GLY A 15 22.89 -11.21 15.07
C GLY A 15 21.37 -11.18 14.99
N GLY A 16 20.69 -11.01 16.14
CA GLY A 16 19.25 -10.78 16.16
C GLY A 16 18.85 -9.63 15.23
N PRO A 17 17.57 -9.45 14.91
CA PRO A 17 17.12 -8.45 13.94
C PRO A 17 17.60 -7.06 14.38
N LYS A 18 18.60 -6.52 13.68
CA LYS A 18 19.05 -5.16 13.92
C LYS A 18 17.94 -4.22 13.45
N ILE A 19 17.21 -3.64 14.39
CA ILE A 19 16.18 -2.65 14.13
C ILE A 19 16.88 -1.35 13.77
N ASN A 20 17.01 -1.09 12.49
CA ASN A 20 17.49 0.18 11.97
C ASN A 20 16.34 1.20 11.92
N LEU A 21 16.65 2.49 11.83
CA LEU A 21 15.65 3.56 11.78
C LEU A 21 14.55 3.31 10.72
N PRO A 22 14.86 2.93 9.47
CA PRO A 22 13.81 2.57 8.49
C PRO A 22 12.90 1.43 8.99
N THR A 23 13.48 0.36 9.52
CA THR A 23 12.69 -0.79 10.04
C THR A 23 11.79 -0.39 11.22
N ALA A 24 12.24 0.54 12.07
CA ALA A 24 11.41 1.06 13.16
C ALA A 24 10.21 1.85 12.62
N LEU A 25 10.40 2.68 11.58
CA LEU A 25 9.31 3.43 10.93
C LEU A 25 8.28 2.49 10.30
N THR A 26 8.73 1.42 9.65
CA THR A 26 7.84 0.38 9.10
C THR A 26 7.03 -0.32 10.19
N LEU A 27 7.65 -0.65 11.33
CA LEU A 27 6.95 -1.24 12.48
C LEU A 27 5.89 -0.31 13.06
N VAL A 28 6.19 0.99 13.17
CA VAL A 28 5.21 2.01 13.61
C VAL A 28 4.04 2.06 12.64
N ARG A 29 4.27 1.97 11.34
CA ARG A 29 3.22 1.92 10.32
C ARG A 29 2.34 0.68 10.46
N VAL A 30 2.91 -0.49 10.67
CA VAL A 30 2.14 -1.72 10.94
C VAL A 30 1.29 -1.58 12.21
N ALA A 31 1.85 -1.02 13.27
CA ALA A 31 1.13 -0.75 14.53
C ALA A 31 0.04 0.33 14.36
N ALA A 32 0.20 1.26 13.42
CA ALA A 32 -0.83 2.26 13.12
C ALA A 32 -2.11 1.65 12.54
N VAL A 33 -2.05 0.49 11.87
CA VAL A 33 -3.24 -0.17 11.29
C VAL A 33 -4.29 -0.51 12.34
N PRO A 34 -3.99 -1.28 13.41
CA PRO A 34 -4.97 -1.55 14.45
C PRO A 34 -5.41 -0.27 15.18
N VAL A 35 -4.52 0.70 15.35
CA VAL A 35 -4.86 1.99 15.98
C VAL A 35 -5.90 2.75 15.14
N VAL A 36 -5.67 2.90 13.83
CA VAL A 36 -6.64 3.53 12.92
C VAL A 36 -7.95 2.75 12.93
N THR A 37 -7.90 1.42 12.94
CA THR A 37 -9.10 0.59 12.99
C THR A 37 -9.95 0.88 14.22
N VAL A 38 -9.34 0.98 15.40
CA VAL A 38 -10.06 1.32 16.65
C VAL A 38 -10.62 2.74 16.58
N ILE A 39 -9.78 3.72 16.23
CA ILE A 39 -10.20 5.13 16.12
C ILE A 39 -11.35 5.27 15.12
N PHE A 40 -11.31 4.56 14.01
CA PHE A 40 -12.32 4.62 12.96
C PHE A 40 -13.73 4.28 13.46
N TYR A 41 -13.91 3.42 14.46
CA TYR A 41 -15.20 3.10 15.03
C TYR A 41 -15.61 3.98 16.22
N MET A 42 -14.74 4.87 16.67
CA MET A 42 -15.09 5.85 17.70
C MET A 42 -16.05 6.92 17.14
N GLN A 43 -16.64 7.71 18.05
CA GLN A 43 -17.53 8.81 17.69
C GLN A 43 -16.89 10.14 18.07
N GLY A 44 -17.12 11.15 17.26
CA GLY A 44 -16.65 12.51 17.51
C GLY A 44 -16.08 13.18 16.24
N ALA A 45 -16.16 14.48 16.17
CA ALA A 45 -15.69 15.27 15.04
C ALA A 45 -14.17 15.16 14.77
N TRP A 46 -13.41 14.70 15.76
CA TRP A 46 -11.95 14.50 15.66
C TRP A 46 -11.56 13.19 14.94
N VAL A 47 -12.49 12.24 14.79
CA VAL A 47 -12.20 10.89 14.28
C VAL A 47 -11.77 10.92 12.81
N ALA A 48 -12.55 11.55 11.94
CA ALA A 48 -12.24 11.65 10.51
C ALA A 48 -10.90 12.36 10.24
N PRO A 49 -10.62 13.57 10.80
CA PRO A 49 -9.33 14.20 10.61
C PRO A 49 -8.16 13.39 11.18
N THR A 50 -8.35 12.69 12.30
CA THR A 50 -7.29 11.86 12.89
C THR A 50 -6.98 10.64 12.01
N CYS A 51 -7.99 9.92 11.53
CA CYS A 51 -7.79 8.80 10.59
C CYS A 51 -7.08 9.26 9.31
N CYS A 52 -7.50 10.38 8.74
CA CYS A 52 -6.86 10.98 7.58
C CYS A 52 -5.41 11.35 7.87
N ALA A 53 -5.13 12.02 9.00
CA ALA A 53 -3.79 12.43 9.39
C ALA A 53 -2.86 11.22 9.58
N ILE A 54 -3.29 10.18 10.27
CA ILE A 54 -2.48 8.96 10.47
C ILE A 54 -2.19 8.30 9.12
N PHE A 55 -3.19 8.21 8.23
CA PHE A 55 -3.01 7.61 6.91
C PHE A 55 -2.02 8.41 6.05
N VAL A 56 -2.13 9.74 6.01
CA VAL A 56 -1.21 10.62 5.28
C VAL A 56 0.19 10.56 5.86
N LEU A 57 0.33 10.61 7.19
CA LEU A 57 1.63 10.49 7.86
C LEU A 57 2.28 9.14 7.58
N ALA A 58 1.51 8.05 7.56
CA ALA A 58 2.01 6.73 7.18
C ALA A 58 2.53 6.71 5.74
N ALA A 59 1.83 7.35 4.80
CA ALA A 59 2.26 7.43 3.40
C ALA A 59 3.53 8.31 3.23
N VAL A 60 3.62 9.42 3.98
CA VAL A 60 4.80 10.30 3.97
C VAL A 60 6.02 9.60 4.58
N THR A 61 5.83 8.89 5.70
CA THR A 61 6.91 8.14 6.34
C THR A 61 7.41 6.99 5.47
N ASP A 62 6.54 6.33 4.70
CA ASP A 62 6.93 5.31 3.71
C ASP A 62 7.85 5.87 2.62
N TRP A 63 7.50 7.03 2.09
CA TRP A 63 8.36 7.70 1.12
C TRP A 63 9.71 8.11 1.74
N LEU A 64 9.70 8.58 2.99
CA LEU A 64 10.87 9.03 3.70
C LEU A 64 11.83 7.89 4.07
N ASP A 65 11.30 6.77 4.59
CA ASP A 65 12.14 5.61 4.96
C ASP A 65 12.77 4.96 3.72
N GLY A 66 12.02 4.85 2.62
CA GLY A 66 12.57 4.42 1.34
C GLY A 66 13.68 5.34 0.80
N TYR A 67 13.56 6.64 1.02
CA TYR A 67 14.61 7.60 0.68
C TYR A 67 15.84 7.45 1.59
N LEU A 68 15.65 7.37 2.91
CA LEU A 68 16.72 7.21 3.90
C LEU A 68 17.47 5.87 3.71
N ALA A 69 16.75 4.78 3.51
CA ALA A 69 17.35 3.45 3.31
C ALA A 69 18.32 3.45 2.12
N ARG A 70 17.92 4.09 1.01
CA ARG A 70 18.78 4.23 -0.18
C ARG A 70 19.99 5.12 0.07
N LYS A 71 19.80 6.23 0.78
CA LYS A 71 20.88 7.22 1.03
C LYS A 71 21.92 6.71 2.05
N MET A 72 21.49 5.94 3.04
CA MET A 72 22.33 5.49 4.14
C MET A 72 22.85 4.05 3.98
N ASN A 73 22.46 3.34 2.91
CA ASN A 73 22.77 1.91 2.70
C ASN A 73 22.41 1.03 3.91
N LEU A 74 21.38 1.41 4.68
CA LEU A 74 20.90 0.72 5.87
C LEU A 74 19.73 -0.20 5.53
N VAL A 75 19.95 -1.17 4.66
CA VAL A 75 18.93 -2.17 4.32
C VAL A 75 19.06 -3.35 5.27
N SER A 76 18.04 -3.58 6.12
CA SER A 76 17.95 -4.82 6.89
C SER A 76 17.10 -5.85 6.12
N SER A 77 17.46 -7.15 6.19
CA SER A 77 16.68 -8.22 5.57
C SER A 77 15.24 -8.25 6.09
N PHE A 78 15.06 -7.96 7.38
CA PHE A 78 13.75 -7.91 8.02
C PHE A 78 12.93 -6.69 7.53
N GLY A 79 13.54 -5.50 7.41
CA GLY A 79 12.89 -4.33 6.84
C GLY A 79 12.45 -4.55 5.40
N ALA A 80 13.34 -5.06 4.56
CA ALA A 80 13.03 -5.35 3.15
C ALA A 80 11.85 -6.33 2.98
N PHE A 81 11.64 -7.25 3.92
CA PHE A 81 10.46 -8.12 3.96
C PHE A 81 9.21 -7.38 4.46
N LEU A 82 9.35 -6.55 5.50
CA LEU A 82 8.22 -5.92 6.18
C LEU A 82 7.63 -4.74 5.38
N ASP A 83 8.46 -3.97 4.65
CA ASP A 83 8.04 -2.78 3.90
C ASP A 83 6.90 -3.07 2.91
N PRO A 84 7.01 -4.07 1.99
CA PRO A 84 5.93 -4.39 1.07
C PRO A 84 4.66 -4.87 1.75
N VAL A 85 4.76 -5.44 2.95
CA VAL A 85 3.61 -5.91 3.74
C VAL A 85 2.90 -4.73 4.39
N ALA A 86 3.66 -3.84 5.04
CA ALA A 86 3.13 -2.67 5.73
C ALA A 86 2.34 -1.74 4.81
N ASP A 87 2.89 -1.45 3.63
CA ASP A 87 2.25 -0.59 2.62
C ASP A 87 0.90 -1.15 2.15
N LYS A 88 0.87 -2.43 1.78
CA LYS A 88 -0.37 -3.09 1.36
C LYS A 88 -1.39 -3.21 2.48
N LEU A 89 -0.94 -3.49 3.70
CA LEU A 89 -1.81 -3.66 4.85
C LEU A 89 -2.54 -2.37 5.20
N MET A 90 -1.84 -1.22 5.20
CA MET A 90 -2.45 0.09 5.48
C MET A 90 -3.52 0.45 4.44
N VAL A 91 -3.24 0.25 3.16
CA VAL A 91 -4.18 0.52 2.07
C VAL A 91 -5.38 -0.42 2.13
N ALA A 92 -5.16 -1.72 2.33
CA ALA A 92 -6.24 -2.70 2.43
C ALA A 92 -7.13 -2.42 3.64
N ALA A 93 -6.55 -2.08 4.79
CA ALA A 93 -7.29 -1.71 5.98
C ALA A 93 -8.16 -0.47 5.74
N ALA A 94 -7.61 0.60 5.14
CA ALA A 94 -8.37 1.80 4.82
C ALA A 94 -9.55 1.52 3.88
N LEU A 95 -9.34 0.70 2.83
CA LEU A 95 -10.40 0.29 1.91
C LEU A 95 -11.50 -0.51 2.62
N VAL A 96 -11.13 -1.49 3.44
CA VAL A 96 -12.09 -2.30 4.21
C VAL A 96 -12.88 -1.42 5.16
N LEU A 97 -12.22 -0.54 5.91
CA LEU A 97 -12.89 0.37 6.84
C LEU A 97 -13.89 1.28 6.13
N LEU A 98 -13.52 1.87 5.00
CA LEU A 98 -14.41 2.71 4.19
C LEU A 98 -15.59 1.92 3.59
N CYS A 99 -15.46 0.61 3.37
CA CYS A 99 -16.58 -0.23 2.97
C CYS A 99 -17.56 -0.50 4.13
N THR A 100 -17.09 -0.52 5.38
CA THR A 100 -17.95 -0.76 6.55
C THR A 100 -18.75 0.47 6.96
N LYS A 101 -18.17 1.67 6.74
CA LYS A 101 -18.80 2.95 7.09
C LYS A 101 -18.49 3.95 6.00
N THR A 102 -19.40 4.06 5.04
CA THR A 102 -19.26 4.96 3.89
C THR A 102 -19.61 6.40 4.25
N ALA A 103 -19.05 7.35 3.51
CA ALA A 103 -19.47 8.75 3.61
C ALA A 103 -20.95 8.92 3.23
N ALA A 104 -21.59 9.98 3.73
CA ALA A 104 -22.99 10.27 3.46
C ALA A 104 -23.26 10.34 1.94
N GLY A 105 -24.34 9.71 1.49
CA GLY A 105 -24.74 9.64 0.08
C GLY A 105 -23.99 8.63 -0.77
N VAL A 106 -22.99 7.92 -0.23
CA VAL A 106 -22.23 6.89 -0.96
C VAL A 106 -22.76 5.51 -0.64
N SER A 107 -23.13 4.72 -1.66
CA SER A 107 -23.60 3.35 -1.45
C SER A 107 -22.45 2.41 -1.09
N ALA A 108 -22.75 1.37 -0.32
CA ALA A 108 -21.74 0.34 0.04
C ALA A 108 -21.15 -0.32 -1.22
N LEU A 109 -21.94 -0.55 -2.25
CA LEU A 109 -21.47 -1.12 -3.51
C LEU A 109 -20.47 -0.20 -4.23
N SER A 110 -20.72 1.12 -4.21
CA SER A 110 -19.82 2.11 -4.82
C SER A 110 -18.43 2.11 -4.17
N MET A 111 -18.32 1.69 -2.91
CA MET A 111 -17.04 1.54 -2.22
C MET A 111 -16.45 0.13 -2.38
N ALA A 112 -17.29 -0.89 -2.26
CA ALA A 112 -16.84 -2.29 -2.29
C ALA A 112 -16.30 -2.71 -3.67
N ALA A 113 -16.90 -2.24 -4.77
CA ALA A 113 -16.47 -2.60 -6.11
C ALA A 113 -15.01 -2.17 -6.41
N PRO A 114 -14.64 -0.87 -6.30
CA PRO A 114 -13.27 -0.46 -6.51
C PRO A 114 -12.30 -1.03 -5.46
N ALA A 115 -12.74 -1.19 -4.20
CA ALA A 115 -11.92 -1.81 -3.14
C ALA A 115 -11.52 -3.24 -3.48
N THR A 116 -12.47 -4.06 -3.92
CA THR A 116 -12.22 -5.45 -4.34
C THR A 116 -11.24 -5.52 -5.51
N ILE A 117 -11.40 -4.65 -6.50
CA ILE A 117 -10.50 -4.57 -7.66
C ILE A 117 -9.07 -4.21 -7.21
N ILE A 118 -8.94 -3.20 -6.36
CA ILE A 118 -7.63 -2.73 -5.91
C ILE A 118 -6.93 -3.81 -5.07
N ILE A 119 -7.62 -4.39 -4.09
CA ILE A 119 -7.04 -5.44 -3.22
C ILE A 119 -6.70 -6.68 -4.04
N GLY A 120 -7.61 -7.13 -4.91
CA GLY A 120 -7.38 -8.29 -5.78
C GLY A 120 -6.15 -8.10 -6.68
N ARG A 121 -6.01 -6.90 -7.25
CA ARG A 121 -4.81 -6.57 -8.06
C ARG A 121 -3.54 -6.57 -7.21
N GLU A 122 -3.55 -6.03 -5.99
CA GLU A 122 -2.36 -6.02 -5.13
C GLU A 122 -1.89 -7.44 -4.80
N ILE A 123 -2.83 -8.35 -4.50
CA ILE A 123 -2.55 -9.76 -4.22
C ILE A 123 -1.99 -10.44 -5.48
N THR A 124 -2.69 -10.31 -6.61
CA THR A 124 -2.28 -10.94 -7.87
C THR A 124 -0.90 -10.48 -8.33
N MET A 125 -0.62 -9.17 -8.24
CA MET A 125 0.70 -8.65 -8.62
C MET A 125 1.81 -9.10 -7.68
N SER A 126 1.52 -9.35 -6.40
CA SER A 126 2.51 -9.92 -5.49
C SER A 126 2.86 -11.35 -5.87
N ALA A 127 1.84 -12.17 -6.13
CA ALA A 127 2.02 -13.55 -6.57
C ALA A 127 2.80 -13.65 -7.90
N ILE A 128 2.48 -12.78 -8.88
CA ILE A 128 3.21 -12.73 -10.15
C ILE A 128 4.68 -12.38 -9.95
N ARG A 129 4.98 -11.40 -9.08
CA ARG A 129 6.37 -11.00 -8.80
C ARG A 129 7.16 -12.10 -8.10
N GLU A 130 6.55 -12.78 -7.14
CA GLU A 130 7.16 -13.92 -6.44
C GLU A 130 7.44 -15.08 -7.41
N TRP A 131 6.46 -15.40 -8.26
CA TRP A 131 6.64 -16.41 -9.30
C TRP A 131 7.76 -16.04 -10.27
N ALA A 132 7.77 -14.79 -10.77
CA ALA A 132 8.81 -14.34 -11.70
C ALA A 132 10.21 -14.30 -11.06
N ALA A 133 10.30 -14.00 -9.77
CA ALA A 133 11.56 -14.06 -9.03
C ALA A 133 12.07 -15.50 -8.87
N ALA A 134 11.16 -16.45 -8.63
CA ALA A 134 11.48 -17.87 -8.55
C ALA A 134 11.87 -18.48 -9.92
N ALA A 135 11.19 -18.07 -11.00
CA ALA A 135 11.48 -18.53 -12.35
C ALA A 135 12.81 -17.96 -12.92
N GLY A 136 13.22 -16.78 -12.45
CA GLY A 136 14.47 -16.12 -12.88
C GLY A 136 14.50 -15.67 -14.34
N GLY A 137 15.68 -15.28 -14.85
CA GLY A 137 15.93 -14.99 -16.26
C GLY A 137 15.06 -13.88 -16.87
N GLU A 138 14.50 -14.13 -18.04
CA GLU A 138 13.66 -13.17 -18.80
C GLU A 138 12.31 -12.91 -18.13
N ALA A 139 11.74 -13.87 -17.38
CA ALA A 139 10.51 -13.68 -16.64
C ALA A 139 10.63 -12.59 -15.58
N HIS A 140 11.77 -12.50 -14.92
CA HIS A 140 12.05 -11.44 -13.94
C HIS A 140 12.11 -10.05 -14.59
N LYS A 141 12.69 -9.95 -15.80
CA LYS A 141 12.74 -8.70 -16.56
C LYS A 141 11.37 -8.26 -17.08
N ALA A 142 10.48 -9.20 -17.42
CA ALA A 142 9.13 -8.91 -17.88
C ALA A 142 8.24 -8.24 -16.81
N VAL A 143 8.59 -8.39 -15.53
CA VAL A 143 7.85 -7.81 -14.39
C VAL A 143 8.48 -6.48 -13.90
N ALA A 144 9.36 -5.86 -14.69
CA ALA A 144 9.97 -4.58 -14.33
C ALA A 144 8.92 -3.46 -14.18
N VAL A 145 9.17 -2.57 -13.22
CA VAL A 145 8.22 -1.51 -12.80
C VAL A 145 7.92 -0.55 -13.95
N ASN A 146 6.65 -0.41 -14.32
CA ASN A 146 6.17 0.54 -15.32
C ASN A 146 5.71 1.85 -14.65
N SER A 147 5.82 2.97 -15.36
CA SER A 147 5.43 4.33 -14.89
C SER A 147 3.95 4.43 -14.49
N PHE A 148 3.06 3.62 -15.07
CA PHE A 148 1.64 3.54 -14.71
C PHE A 148 1.42 3.14 -13.23
N GLY A 149 2.34 2.36 -12.65
CA GLY A 149 2.28 1.99 -11.24
C GLY A 149 2.41 3.17 -10.29
N LYS A 150 3.17 4.21 -10.63
CA LYS A 150 3.35 5.42 -9.81
C LYS A 150 2.08 6.26 -9.76
N TRP A 151 1.45 6.49 -10.91
CA TRP A 151 0.20 7.25 -11.01
C TRP A 151 -0.95 6.56 -10.28
N LYS A 152 -1.09 5.25 -10.43
CA LYS A 152 -2.07 4.45 -9.69
C LYS A 152 -1.94 4.66 -8.17
N THR A 153 -0.73 4.53 -7.63
CA THR A 153 -0.50 4.65 -6.19
C THR A 153 -0.78 6.06 -5.69
N ALA A 154 -0.34 7.09 -6.43
CA ALA A 154 -0.60 8.48 -6.06
C ALA A 154 -2.12 8.79 -6.05
N THR A 155 -2.84 8.40 -7.11
CA THR A 155 -4.30 8.59 -7.20
C THR A 155 -5.03 7.85 -6.08
N GLN A 156 -4.59 6.64 -5.75
CA GLN A 156 -5.16 5.82 -4.67
C GLN A 156 -4.95 6.46 -3.29
N LEU A 157 -3.73 6.94 -3.00
CA LEU A 157 -3.44 7.62 -1.73
C LEU A 157 -4.28 8.90 -1.58
N VAL A 158 -4.41 9.70 -2.64
CA VAL A 158 -5.27 10.91 -2.64
C VAL A 158 -6.72 10.53 -2.39
N ALA A 159 -7.26 9.54 -3.11
CA ALA A 159 -8.64 9.09 -2.93
C ALA A 159 -8.93 8.63 -1.50
N LEU A 160 -8.06 7.79 -0.93
CA LEU A 160 -8.23 7.28 0.43
C LEU A 160 -8.10 8.40 1.48
N SER A 161 -7.17 9.34 1.31
CA SER A 161 -7.01 10.49 2.21
C SER A 161 -8.26 11.35 2.22
N ILE A 162 -8.83 11.65 1.05
CA ILE A 162 -10.08 12.41 0.95
C ILE A 162 -11.22 11.64 1.63
N LEU A 163 -11.44 10.38 1.25
CA LEU A 163 -12.57 9.58 1.75
C LEU A 163 -12.50 9.33 3.26
N LEU A 164 -11.32 9.12 3.84
CA LEU A 164 -11.13 9.03 5.28
C LEU A 164 -11.45 10.37 5.96
N GLY A 165 -11.04 11.48 5.37
CA GLY A 165 -11.25 12.82 5.92
C GLY A 165 -12.70 13.27 5.87
N VAL A 166 -13.48 12.83 4.88
CA VAL A 166 -14.90 13.26 4.70
C VAL A 166 -15.90 12.22 5.21
N ARG A 167 -15.45 11.15 5.83
CA ARG A 167 -16.28 10.02 6.27
C ARG A 167 -17.46 10.41 7.16
N ASP A 168 -17.20 11.25 8.15
CA ASP A 168 -18.22 11.71 9.14
C ASP A 168 -18.76 13.11 8.79
N GLY A 169 -18.52 13.60 7.56
CA GLY A 169 -18.85 14.94 7.10
C GLY A 169 -17.62 15.82 6.92
N CYS A 170 -17.85 17.01 6.39
CA CYS A 170 -16.77 17.96 6.07
C CYS A 170 -16.70 19.14 7.05
N GLU A 171 -17.37 19.04 8.21
CA GLU A 171 -17.48 20.14 9.18
C GLU A 171 -16.12 20.63 9.70
N TRP A 172 -15.19 19.70 9.94
CA TRP A 172 -13.84 20.02 10.38
C TRP A 172 -13.01 20.79 9.33
N LEU A 173 -13.42 20.73 8.04
CA LEU A 173 -12.86 21.53 6.93
C LEU A 173 -13.59 22.86 6.74
N GLY A 174 -14.66 23.12 7.51
CA GLY A 174 -15.54 24.27 7.30
C GLY A 174 -16.35 24.19 6.00
N LEU A 175 -16.50 23.01 5.42
CA LEU A 175 -17.22 22.77 4.16
C LEU A 175 -18.60 22.19 4.46
N ALA A 176 -19.62 22.72 3.78
CA ALA A 176 -21.00 22.27 3.87
C ALA A 176 -21.70 22.30 2.50
N GLY A 177 -22.83 21.61 2.38
CA GLY A 177 -23.65 21.59 1.18
C GLY A 177 -22.88 21.11 -0.05
N ALA A 178 -23.06 21.76 -1.19
CA ALA A 178 -22.53 21.36 -2.49
C ALA A 178 -20.99 21.19 -2.51
N ALA A 179 -20.24 21.94 -1.69
CA ALA A 179 -18.79 21.78 -1.61
C ALA A 179 -18.39 20.48 -0.92
N ALA A 180 -19.09 20.09 0.12
CA ALA A 180 -18.89 18.79 0.81
C ALA A 180 -19.24 17.63 -0.13
N ASP A 181 -20.38 17.71 -0.82
CA ASP A 181 -20.81 16.68 -1.78
C ASP A 181 -19.83 16.53 -2.95
N ALA A 182 -19.29 17.64 -3.46
CA ALA A 182 -18.28 17.64 -4.51
C ALA A 182 -16.99 16.95 -4.06
N LEU A 183 -16.56 17.16 -2.81
CA LEU A 183 -15.36 16.54 -2.26
C LEU A 183 -15.54 15.02 -2.09
N VAL A 184 -16.68 14.57 -1.55
CA VAL A 184 -17.05 13.16 -1.43
C VAL A 184 -17.08 12.50 -2.82
N THR A 185 -17.80 13.10 -3.74
CA THR A 185 -17.93 12.62 -5.13
C THR A 185 -16.57 12.55 -5.83
N GLY A 186 -15.75 13.59 -5.67
CA GLY A 186 -14.38 13.62 -6.20
C GLY A 186 -13.50 12.50 -5.64
N GLY A 187 -13.58 12.23 -4.33
CA GLY A 187 -12.87 11.11 -3.69
C GLY A 187 -13.29 9.75 -4.27
N VAL A 188 -14.59 9.54 -4.48
CA VAL A 188 -15.13 8.30 -5.08
C VAL A 188 -14.64 8.17 -6.53
N TRP A 189 -14.71 9.23 -7.35
CA TRP A 189 -14.20 9.19 -8.72
C TRP A 189 -12.70 8.92 -8.80
N CYS A 190 -11.90 9.52 -7.91
CA CYS A 190 -10.48 9.22 -7.79
C CYS A 190 -10.23 7.74 -7.44
N LEU A 191 -11.07 7.15 -6.58
CA LEU A 191 -10.97 5.74 -6.23
C LEU A 191 -11.27 4.84 -7.43
N TYR A 192 -12.31 5.15 -8.21
CA TYR A 192 -12.63 4.43 -9.46
C TYR A 192 -11.54 4.59 -10.51
N ALA A 193 -10.98 5.79 -10.66
CA ALA A 193 -9.85 6.02 -11.56
C ALA A 193 -8.63 5.17 -11.16
N SER A 194 -8.33 5.09 -9.86
CA SER A 194 -7.27 4.22 -9.33
C SER A 194 -7.54 2.73 -9.62
N ALA A 195 -8.79 2.28 -9.44
CA ALA A 195 -9.19 0.90 -9.74
C ALA A 195 -9.05 0.60 -11.25
N GLY A 196 -9.44 1.52 -12.12
CA GLY A 196 -9.25 1.41 -13.57
C GLY A 196 -7.79 1.31 -13.97
N LEU A 197 -6.93 2.19 -13.41
CA LEU A 197 -5.48 2.12 -13.60
C LEU A 197 -4.87 0.81 -13.06
N ALA A 198 -5.42 0.29 -11.95
CA ALA A 198 -5.00 -0.98 -11.38
C ALA A 198 -5.30 -2.16 -12.32
N LEU A 199 -6.50 -2.21 -12.91
CA LEU A 199 -6.87 -3.23 -13.90
C LEU A 199 -6.04 -3.12 -15.18
N LEU A 200 -5.87 -1.92 -15.71
CA LEU A 200 -5.05 -1.69 -16.89
C LEU A 200 -3.60 -2.16 -16.66
N SER A 201 -3.04 -1.79 -15.52
CA SER A 201 -1.71 -2.21 -15.12
C SER A 201 -1.60 -3.75 -15.02
N LEU A 202 -2.59 -4.40 -14.39
CA LEU A 202 -2.63 -5.86 -14.27
C LEU A 202 -2.69 -6.54 -15.65
N TRP A 203 -3.55 -6.03 -16.55
CA TRP A 203 -3.67 -6.54 -17.90
C TRP A 203 -2.33 -6.49 -18.67
N ILE A 204 -1.65 -5.35 -18.63
CA ILE A 204 -0.35 -5.18 -19.29
C ILE A 204 0.69 -6.19 -18.76
N TYR A 205 0.74 -6.36 -17.43
CA TYR A 205 1.66 -7.32 -16.80
C TYR A 205 1.32 -8.76 -17.16
N MET A 206 0.05 -9.14 -17.11
CA MET A 206 -0.40 -10.49 -17.47
C MET A 206 -0.08 -10.81 -18.93
N ALA A 207 -0.33 -9.88 -19.84
CA ALA A 207 0.01 -10.06 -21.26
C ALA A 207 1.52 -10.26 -21.48
N GLY A 208 2.36 -9.63 -20.66
CA GLY A 208 3.83 -9.83 -20.70
C GLY A 208 4.28 -11.18 -20.15
N VAL A 209 3.65 -11.63 -19.06
CA VAL A 209 4.08 -12.82 -18.30
C VAL A 209 3.54 -14.12 -18.87
N VAL A 210 2.32 -14.14 -19.44
CA VAL A 210 1.70 -15.34 -20.01
C VAL A 210 2.59 -16.04 -21.03
N LYS A 211 3.40 -15.30 -21.78
CA LYS A 211 4.36 -15.85 -22.75
C LYS A 211 5.45 -16.74 -22.13
N TYR A 212 5.67 -16.63 -20.83
CA TYR A 212 6.69 -17.39 -20.09
C TYR A 212 6.08 -18.46 -19.18
N MET A 213 4.72 -18.54 -19.13
CA MET A 213 4.00 -19.56 -18.35
C MET A 213 3.59 -20.77 -19.21
N THR A 214 3.60 -20.61 -20.54
CA THR A 214 3.35 -21.66 -21.52
C THR A 214 4.64 -22.15 -22.12
#